data_0edd639ce10ea34b31d3f397a3cb7565
#
_entry.id   0edd639ce10ea34b31d3f397a3cb7565
#
_cell.length_a   1.000
_cell.length_b   1.000
_cell.length_c   1.000
_cell.angle_alpha   90.00
_cell.angle_beta   90.00
_cell.angle_gamma   90.00
#
_symmetry.space_group_name_H-M   'P 1'
#
loop_
_entity.id
_entity.type
_entity.pdbx_description
1 polymer ?
#
loop_
_entity_poly.entity_id
_entity_poly.type
_entity_poly.pdbx_seq_one_letter_code
_entity_poly.pdbx_strand_id
1 'polypeptide(L)'
;LAGVGRDRVLVHPRPRVVIISIGDEIVEPGGEARPGTVFDANGHALSTAVADAGAQTFRVAAVPDERARLRETIEDQLVRADLILTTGGISYGSGDTVREVLGALGTVRFDNVAAWPGHIMGVGTVGAEDGQPGTPIVCLPGDPVSAQVCFEVFVRPALRHMQGWTAVNRPVVRA
;
A
#
# COMPACT_ATOMS: atom_id res chain seq x y z
N LEU A 1 -26.00 -22.46 4.04
CA LEU A 1 -27.01 -21.41 3.85
C LEU A 1 -28.26 -21.95 3.17
N ALA A 2 -28.12 -22.58 1.99
CA ALA A 2 -29.27 -23.15 1.28
C ALA A 2 -30.07 -24.15 2.14
N GLY A 3 -29.38 -24.99 2.93
CA GLY A 3 -30.03 -25.96 3.83
C GLY A 3 -30.89 -25.37 4.95
N VAL A 4 -30.71 -24.07 5.26
CA VAL A 4 -31.54 -23.30 6.22
C VAL A 4 -32.42 -22.27 5.53
N GLY A 5 -32.60 -22.36 4.21
CA GLY A 5 -33.48 -21.51 3.42
C GLY A 5 -33.02 -20.07 3.22
N ARG A 6 -31.72 -19.82 3.37
CA ARG A 6 -31.12 -18.51 3.14
C ARG A 6 -30.42 -18.45 1.79
N ASP A 7 -30.83 -17.54 0.92
CA ASP A 7 -30.24 -17.27 -0.40
C ASP A 7 -29.22 -16.11 -0.34
N ARG A 8 -29.32 -15.22 0.67
CA ARG A 8 -28.46 -14.04 0.84
C ARG A 8 -28.04 -13.86 2.29
N VAL A 9 -26.80 -13.38 2.46
CA VAL A 9 -26.23 -12.96 3.75
C VAL A 9 -25.46 -11.68 3.57
N LEU A 10 -25.43 -10.85 4.61
CA LEU A 10 -24.55 -9.69 4.67
C LEU A 10 -23.13 -10.15 5.04
N VAL A 11 -22.16 -9.71 4.29
CA VAL A 11 -20.74 -10.01 4.51
C VAL A 11 -19.93 -8.72 4.44
N HIS A 12 -18.78 -8.69 5.11
CA HIS A 12 -17.80 -7.64 4.88
C HIS A 12 -17.18 -7.82 3.49
N PRO A 13 -17.08 -6.76 2.67
CA PRO A 13 -16.44 -6.85 1.37
C PRO A 13 -14.94 -7.12 1.52
N ARG A 14 -14.33 -7.69 0.48
CA ARG A 14 -12.88 -7.78 0.38
C ARG A 14 -12.34 -6.40 0.00
N PRO A 15 -11.44 -5.78 0.78
CA PRO A 15 -10.83 -4.51 0.42
C PRO A 15 -10.07 -4.62 -0.90
N ARG A 16 -10.23 -3.62 -1.76
CA ARG A 16 -9.48 -3.46 -3.00
C ARG A 16 -8.22 -2.64 -2.70
N VAL A 17 -7.06 -3.27 -2.79
CA VAL A 17 -5.78 -2.66 -2.47
C VAL A 17 -5.00 -2.41 -3.74
N VAL A 18 -4.69 -1.16 -4.02
CA VAL A 18 -3.81 -0.77 -5.11
C VAL A 18 -2.38 -0.64 -4.61
N ILE A 19 -1.42 -1.22 -5.33
CA ILE A 19 0.00 -1.22 -5.01
C ILE A 19 0.75 -0.45 -6.09
N ILE A 20 1.54 0.54 -5.68
CA ILE A 20 2.32 1.40 -6.56
C ILE A 20 3.78 1.39 -6.10
N SER A 21 4.67 0.84 -6.92
CA SER A 21 6.13 0.95 -6.71
C SER A 21 6.64 2.25 -7.32
N ILE A 22 7.43 3.02 -6.57
CA ILE A 22 7.91 4.36 -6.96
C ILE A 22 9.44 4.36 -6.98
N GLY A 23 10.03 4.71 -8.12
CA GLY A 23 11.47 4.84 -8.31
C GLY A 23 11.86 4.77 -9.78
N ASP A 24 12.78 5.65 -10.18
CA ASP A 24 13.32 5.71 -11.55
C ASP A 24 14.17 4.48 -11.89
N GLU A 25 14.72 3.84 -10.85
CA GLU A 25 15.55 2.64 -10.95
C GLU A 25 14.73 1.36 -11.15
N ILE A 26 13.40 1.39 -10.94
CA ILE A 26 12.57 0.20 -10.89
C ILE A 26 12.16 -0.24 -12.30
N VAL A 27 12.40 -1.50 -12.62
CA VAL A 27 11.96 -2.13 -13.87
C VAL A 27 11.10 -3.35 -13.59
N GLU A 28 10.15 -3.63 -14.48
CA GLU A 28 9.30 -4.81 -14.37
C GLU A 28 10.10 -6.10 -14.58
N PRO A 29 9.84 -7.17 -13.83
CA PRO A 29 10.41 -8.49 -14.08
C PRO A 29 10.15 -8.95 -15.51
N GLY A 30 11.20 -9.44 -16.18
CA GLY A 30 11.16 -9.76 -17.60
C GLY A 30 11.53 -8.61 -18.54
N GLY A 31 11.63 -7.39 -18.02
CA GLY A 31 12.21 -6.26 -18.74
C GLY A 31 13.73 -6.29 -18.81
N GLU A 32 14.31 -5.38 -19.60
CA GLU A 32 15.77 -5.27 -19.77
C GLU A 32 16.37 -4.50 -18.58
N ALA A 33 17.19 -5.20 -17.78
CA ALA A 33 17.94 -4.56 -16.71
C ALA A 33 19.14 -3.79 -17.27
N ARG A 34 19.34 -2.55 -16.79
CA ARG A 34 20.48 -1.70 -17.11
C ARG A 34 21.31 -1.42 -15.85
N PRO A 35 22.55 -1.01 -15.98
CA PRO A 35 23.32 -0.57 -14.81
C PRO A 35 22.56 0.50 -14.00
N GLY A 36 22.39 0.26 -12.69
CA GLY A 36 21.66 1.16 -11.81
C GLY A 36 20.15 0.87 -11.70
N THR A 37 19.61 -0.12 -12.42
CA THR A 37 18.20 -0.52 -12.25
C THR A 37 18.05 -1.77 -11.37
N VAL A 38 16.88 -1.90 -10.75
CA VAL A 38 16.47 -3.05 -9.94
C VAL A 38 15.08 -3.54 -10.38
N PHE A 39 14.82 -4.83 -10.25
CA PHE A 39 13.49 -5.36 -10.56
C PHE A 39 12.48 -5.06 -9.45
N ASP A 40 11.21 -4.79 -9.83
CA ASP A 40 10.11 -4.57 -8.88
C ASP A 40 9.79 -5.86 -8.08
N ALA A 41 10.58 -6.11 -7.05
CA ALA A 41 10.32 -7.19 -6.11
C ALA A 41 9.19 -6.83 -5.14
N ASN A 42 9.10 -5.56 -4.72
CA ASN A 42 8.13 -5.09 -3.74
C ASN A 42 6.69 -5.19 -4.22
N GLY A 43 6.41 -4.72 -5.43
CA GLY A 43 5.07 -4.76 -5.98
C GLY A 43 4.53 -6.20 -6.04
N HIS A 44 5.36 -7.18 -6.40
CA HIS A 44 4.99 -8.59 -6.44
C HIS A 44 4.83 -9.20 -5.05
N ALA A 45 5.78 -8.97 -4.14
CA ALA A 45 5.75 -9.50 -2.78
C ALA A 45 4.56 -8.95 -1.98
N LEU A 46 4.33 -7.63 -2.06
CA LEU A 46 3.18 -6.98 -1.41
C LEU A 46 1.85 -7.45 -2.01
N SER A 47 1.78 -7.69 -3.32
CA SER A 47 0.57 -8.25 -3.95
C SER A 47 0.19 -9.60 -3.36
N THR A 48 1.19 -10.47 -3.18
CA THR A 48 0.99 -11.79 -2.55
C THR A 48 0.58 -11.63 -1.09
N ALA A 49 1.25 -10.76 -0.33
CA ALA A 49 0.95 -10.53 1.07
C ALA A 49 -0.47 -9.95 1.29
N VAL A 50 -0.93 -9.05 0.40
CA VAL A 50 -2.30 -8.51 0.39
C VAL A 50 -3.31 -9.62 0.12
N ALA A 51 -3.06 -10.48 -0.87
CA ALA A 51 -3.93 -11.61 -1.19
C ALA A 51 -4.01 -12.60 -0.01
N ASP A 52 -2.89 -12.92 0.63
CA ASP A 52 -2.83 -13.77 1.83
C ASP A 52 -3.54 -13.15 3.04
N ALA A 53 -3.60 -11.82 3.10
CA ALA A 53 -4.41 -11.12 4.10
C ALA A 53 -5.91 -11.15 3.81
N GLY A 54 -6.34 -11.73 2.67
CA GLY A 54 -7.75 -11.89 2.27
C GLY A 54 -8.31 -10.73 1.45
N ALA A 55 -7.50 -9.74 1.07
CA ALA A 55 -7.90 -8.61 0.25
C ALA A 55 -7.72 -8.89 -1.25
N GLN A 56 -8.29 -8.03 -2.08
CA GLN A 56 -8.11 -8.05 -3.52
C GLN A 56 -6.97 -7.09 -3.90
N THR A 57 -6.02 -7.55 -4.69
CA THR A 57 -4.85 -6.75 -5.07
C THR A 57 -4.93 -6.27 -6.51
N PHE A 58 -4.50 -5.03 -6.73
CA PHE A 58 -4.31 -4.41 -8.05
C PHE A 58 -2.92 -3.77 -8.06
N ARG A 59 -2.00 -4.34 -8.82
CA ARG A 59 -0.67 -3.76 -8.97
C ARG A 59 -0.64 -2.83 -10.19
N VAL A 60 -0.09 -1.64 -10.00
CA VAL A 60 0.24 -0.71 -11.08
C VAL A 60 1.71 -0.93 -11.46
N ALA A 61 2.05 -0.75 -12.72
CA ALA A 61 3.45 -0.74 -13.15
C ALA A 61 4.25 0.31 -12.37
N ALA A 62 5.56 0.09 -12.23
CA ALA A 62 6.41 1.02 -11.50
C ALA A 62 6.31 2.45 -12.07
N VAL A 63 6.20 3.43 -11.18
CA VAL A 63 6.02 4.83 -11.52
C VAL A 63 7.32 5.58 -11.24
N PRO A 64 7.81 6.38 -12.18
CA PRO A 64 8.99 7.20 -11.97
C PRO A 64 8.77 8.21 -10.84
N ASP A 65 9.84 8.65 -10.19
CA ASP A 65 9.83 9.67 -9.13
C ASP A 65 9.62 11.08 -9.73
N GLU A 66 8.56 11.22 -10.53
CA GLU A 66 8.13 12.44 -11.21
C GLU A 66 6.75 12.87 -10.71
N ARG A 67 6.63 14.13 -10.27
CA ARG A 67 5.40 14.67 -9.63
C ARG A 67 4.14 14.48 -10.46
N ALA A 68 4.20 14.82 -11.76
CA ALA A 68 3.03 14.75 -12.63
C ALA A 68 2.53 13.32 -12.80
N ARG A 69 3.45 12.39 -13.05
CA ARG A 69 3.14 10.97 -13.26
C ARG A 69 2.63 10.30 -11.99
N LEU A 70 3.27 10.59 -10.87
CA LEU A 70 2.85 10.06 -9.57
C LEU A 70 1.46 10.55 -9.20
N ARG A 71 1.19 11.86 -9.37
CA ARG A 71 -0.11 12.45 -9.12
C ARG A 71 -1.20 11.83 -9.98
N GLU A 72 -1.02 11.82 -11.30
CA GLU A 72 -1.93 11.22 -12.27
C GLU A 72 -2.23 9.75 -11.90
N THR A 73 -1.17 8.98 -11.62
CA THR A 73 -1.32 7.57 -11.25
C THR A 73 -2.16 7.40 -9.99
N ILE A 74 -1.95 8.20 -8.95
CA ILE A 74 -2.73 8.10 -7.71
C ILE A 74 -4.18 8.49 -7.96
N GLU A 75 -4.44 9.62 -8.65
CA GLU A 75 -5.79 10.10 -8.98
C GLU A 75 -6.58 9.03 -9.75
N ASP A 76 -5.97 8.39 -10.74
CA ASP A 76 -6.58 7.31 -11.52
C ASP A 76 -6.99 6.08 -10.68
N GLN A 77 -6.30 5.84 -9.57
CA GLN A 77 -6.59 4.69 -8.72
C GLN A 77 -7.68 4.96 -7.67
N LEU A 78 -7.98 6.23 -7.35
CA LEU A 78 -8.97 6.58 -6.33
C LEU A 78 -10.36 5.99 -6.62
N VAL A 79 -10.73 5.87 -7.88
CA VAL A 79 -12.05 5.35 -8.29
C VAL A 79 -12.27 3.88 -7.88
N ARG A 80 -11.19 3.12 -7.67
CA ARG A 80 -11.30 1.68 -7.36
C ARG A 80 -10.65 1.25 -6.05
N ALA A 81 -9.80 2.08 -5.44
CA ALA A 81 -9.04 1.72 -4.26
C ALA A 81 -9.85 1.91 -2.98
N ASP A 82 -9.88 0.89 -2.13
CA ASP A 82 -10.30 1.00 -0.74
C ASP A 82 -9.09 1.27 0.17
N LEU A 83 -7.87 0.97 -0.34
CA LEU A 83 -6.57 1.29 0.27
C LEU A 83 -5.53 1.41 -0.84
N ILE A 84 -4.66 2.42 -0.77
CA ILE A 84 -3.48 2.54 -1.62
C ILE A 84 -2.23 2.22 -0.79
N LEU A 85 -1.36 1.36 -1.32
CA LEU A 85 -0.03 1.10 -0.79
C LEU A 85 1.00 1.64 -1.77
N THR A 86 1.90 2.49 -1.31
CA THR A 86 3.09 2.86 -2.10
C THR A 86 4.34 2.24 -1.46
N THR A 87 5.35 1.93 -2.26
CA THR A 87 6.66 1.49 -1.79
C THR A 87 7.75 2.22 -2.57
N GLY A 88 8.77 2.71 -1.86
CA GLY A 88 9.81 3.59 -2.42
C GLY A 88 9.46 5.07 -2.34
N GLY A 89 10.40 5.91 -2.76
CA GLY A 89 10.24 7.37 -2.82
C GLY A 89 10.17 8.12 -1.48
N ILE A 90 10.36 7.46 -0.32
CA ILE A 90 10.23 8.08 1.02
C ILE A 90 11.53 8.08 1.83
N SER A 91 12.68 7.82 1.21
CA SER A 91 13.98 7.86 1.89
C SER A 91 14.45 9.29 2.17
N TYR A 92 15.32 9.47 3.19
CA TYR A 92 15.95 10.75 3.47
C TYR A 92 16.73 11.24 2.24
N GLY A 93 16.30 12.33 1.62
CA GLY A 93 16.97 13.01 0.51
C GLY A 93 16.28 12.96 -0.84
N SER A 94 15.50 11.93 -1.17
CA SER A 94 14.69 11.86 -2.40
C SER A 94 13.18 11.88 -2.14
N GLY A 95 12.77 11.88 -0.87
CA GLY A 95 11.38 11.74 -0.45
C GLY A 95 10.50 12.98 -0.61
N ASP A 96 11.00 14.06 -1.23
CA ASP A 96 10.25 15.30 -1.36
C ASP A 96 9.11 15.17 -2.37
N THR A 97 9.32 14.48 -3.49
CA THR A 97 8.29 14.29 -4.54
C THR A 97 7.05 13.58 -4.01
N VAL A 98 7.24 12.45 -3.33
CA VAL A 98 6.11 11.68 -2.76
C VAL A 98 5.40 12.50 -1.69
N ARG A 99 6.15 13.15 -0.80
CA ARG A 99 5.58 13.99 0.27
C ARG A 99 4.80 15.17 -0.29
N GLU A 100 5.34 15.85 -1.29
CA GLU A 100 4.70 17.00 -1.93
C GLU A 100 3.42 16.59 -2.68
N VAL A 101 3.47 15.53 -3.47
CA VAL A 101 2.31 15.04 -4.22
C VAL A 101 1.21 14.59 -3.27
N LEU A 102 1.53 13.81 -2.25
CA LEU A 102 0.54 13.31 -1.30
C LEU A 102 -0.02 14.42 -0.40
N GLY A 103 0.82 15.40 -0.02
CA GLY A 103 0.38 16.59 0.72
C GLY A 103 -0.57 17.50 -0.09
N ALA A 104 -0.44 17.50 -1.43
CA ALA A 104 -1.35 18.22 -2.31
C ALA A 104 -2.66 17.45 -2.60
N LEU A 105 -2.63 16.11 -2.53
CA LEU A 105 -3.79 15.25 -2.76
C LEU A 105 -4.62 14.96 -1.50
N GLY A 106 -4.06 15.22 -0.31
CA GLY A 106 -4.77 14.92 0.93
C GLY A 106 -3.96 15.22 2.18
N THR A 107 -4.25 14.47 3.24
CA THR A 107 -3.57 14.61 4.53
C THR A 107 -2.78 13.35 4.81
N VAL A 108 -1.47 13.38 4.52
CA VAL A 108 -0.57 12.25 4.75
C VAL A 108 0.56 12.69 5.69
N ARG A 109 0.71 11.97 6.77
CA ARG A 109 1.76 12.18 7.77
C ARG A 109 2.86 11.15 7.58
N PHE A 110 4.11 11.62 7.59
CA PHE A 110 5.30 10.80 7.52
C PHE A 110 6.03 10.83 8.84
N ASP A 111 6.15 9.70 9.48
CA ASP A 111 6.75 9.56 10.81
C ASP A 111 7.83 8.49 10.84
N ASN A 112 8.73 8.62 11.82
CA ASN A 112 9.61 7.55 12.23
C ASN A 112 8.90 6.68 13.26
N VAL A 113 8.77 5.41 12.96
CA VAL A 113 8.26 4.41 13.90
C VAL A 113 9.42 3.69 14.59
N ALA A 114 9.23 3.27 15.83
CA ALA A 114 10.24 2.54 16.61
C ALA A 114 10.32 1.06 16.15
N ALA A 115 10.64 0.85 14.88
CA ALA A 115 10.77 -0.46 14.24
C ALA A 115 12.07 -0.52 13.43
N TRP A 116 12.72 -1.68 13.45
CA TRP A 116 13.90 -1.99 12.65
C TRP A 116 13.83 -3.43 12.16
N PRO A 117 13.88 -3.66 10.84
CA PRO A 117 13.89 -2.68 9.75
C PRO A 117 12.53 -1.99 9.58
N GLY A 118 12.49 -0.84 8.86
CA GLY A 118 11.24 -0.19 8.48
C GLY A 118 10.80 0.98 9.36
N HIS A 119 11.72 1.83 9.75
CA HIS A 119 11.48 2.94 10.67
C HIS A 119 10.77 4.17 10.05
N ILE A 120 10.70 4.30 8.71
CA ILE A 120 10.03 5.42 8.02
C ILE A 120 8.76 4.91 7.36
N MET A 121 7.64 5.57 7.64
CA MET A 121 6.35 5.28 7.01
C MET A 121 5.55 6.56 6.79
N GLY A 122 4.66 6.53 5.79
CA GLY A 122 3.63 7.53 5.59
C GLY A 122 2.24 6.92 5.79
N VAL A 123 1.34 7.62 6.46
CA VAL A 123 -0.04 7.18 6.66
C VAL A 123 -0.99 8.38 6.57
N GLY A 124 -2.09 8.21 5.86
CA GLY A 124 -3.08 9.26 5.72
C GLY A 124 -4.22 8.91 4.79
N THR A 125 -4.83 9.94 4.22
CA THR A 125 -5.90 9.83 3.23
C THR A 125 -5.65 10.78 2.06
N VAL A 126 -6.04 10.37 0.86
CA VAL A 126 -5.95 11.15 -0.38
C VAL A 126 -7.30 11.19 -1.10
N GLY A 127 -7.52 12.20 -1.92
CA GLY A 127 -8.74 12.33 -2.73
C GLY A 127 -10.01 12.55 -1.90
N ALA A 128 -9.90 13.22 -0.74
CA ALA A 128 -11.08 13.65 -0.01
C ALA A 128 -11.79 14.77 -0.78
N GLU A 129 -13.08 14.58 -1.06
CA GLU A 129 -13.94 15.60 -1.64
C GLU A 129 -15.04 15.98 -0.65
N ASP A 130 -15.75 17.09 -0.90
CA ASP A 130 -16.78 17.63 -0.02
C ASP A 130 -17.80 16.57 0.43
N GLY A 131 -17.69 16.20 1.71
CA GLY A 131 -18.58 15.22 2.35
C GLY A 131 -18.22 13.74 2.15
N GLN A 132 -17.17 13.43 1.38
CA GLN A 132 -16.67 12.07 1.22
C GLN A 132 -15.31 11.89 1.90
N PRO A 133 -15.11 10.82 2.67
CA PRO A 133 -13.81 10.51 3.24
C PRO A 133 -12.82 10.15 2.12
N GLY A 134 -11.59 10.65 2.23
CA GLY A 134 -10.52 10.27 1.31
C GLY A 134 -10.17 8.78 1.39
N THR A 135 -9.56 8.27 0.34
CA THR A 135 -9.02 6.90 0.29
C THR A 135 -7.80 6.79 1.22
N PRO A 136 -7.78 5.83 2.14
CA PRO A 136 -6.60 5.55 2.95
C PRO A 136 -5.37 5.24 2.10
N ILE A 137 -4.22 5.77 2.51
CA ILE A 137 -2.93 5.49 1.88
C ILE A 137 -1.87 5.16 2.93
N VAL A 138 -1.05 4.15 2.64
CA VAL A 138 0.12 3.79 3.44
C VAL A 138 1.35 3.76 2.54
N CYS A 139 2.36 4.54 2.90
CA CYS A 139 3.63 4.60 2.18
C CYS A 139 4.66 3.76 2.94
N LEU A 140 5.17 2.74 2.27
CA LEU A 140 6.12 1.77 2.79
C LEU A 140 7.54 2.09 2.31
N PRO A 141 8.58 1.69 3.06
CA PRO A 141 9.97 1.81 2.62
C PRO A 141 10.22 1.13 1.27
N GLY A 142 11.25 1.58 0.54
CA GLY A 142 11.69 0.96 -0.71
C GLY A 142 12.49 -0.33 -0.53
N ASP A 143 13.14 -0.51 0.62
CA ASP A 143 13.84 -1.76 0.94
C ASP A 143 12.84 -2.92 1.14
N PRO A 144 13.03 -4.07 0.44
CA PRO A 144 12.07 -5.17 0.47
C PRO A 144 11.80 -5.76 1.85
N VAL A 145 12.82 -5.88 2.69
CA VAL A 145 12.65 -6.43 4.05
C VAL A 145 11.84 -5.48 4.91
N SER A 146 12.17 -4.18 4.86
CA SER A 146 11.44 -3.12 5.56
C SER A 146 9.99 -3.04 5.11
N ALA A 147 9.73 -3.12 3.80
CA ALA A 147 8.38 -3.09 3.24
C ALA A 147 7.54 -4.26 3.77
N GLN A 148 8.09 -5.49 3.80
CA GLN A 148 7.40 -6.67 4.30
C GLN A 148 7.15 -6.61 5.81
N VAL A 149 8.12 -6.17 6.61
CA VAL A 149 7.94 -6.01 8.05
C VAL A 149 6.86 -4.97 8.35
N CYS A 150 6.91 -3.81 7.69
CA CYS A 150 5.88 -2.78 7.84
C CYS A 150 4.50 -3.26 7.39
N PHE A 151 4.44 -4.02 6.30
CA PHE A 151 3.18 -4.64 5.86
C PHE A 151 2.60 -5.55 6.95
N GLU A 152 3.38 -6.49 7.48
CA GLU A 152 2.89 -7.45 8.47
C GLU A 152 2.47 -6.79 9.79
N VAL A 153 3.18 -5.73 10.21
CA VAL A 153 2.93 -5.07 11.50
C VAL A 153 1.78 -4.06 11.41
N PHE A 154 1.64 -3.33 10.30
CA PHE A 154 0.71 -2.21 10.21
C PHE A 154 -0.41 -2.44 9.18
N VAL A 155 -0.08 -2.90 7.97
CA VAL A 155 -1.06 -2.99 6.88
C VAL A 155 -1.95 -4.22 7.02
N ARG A 156 -1.38 -5.38 7.32
CA ARG A 156 -2.15 -6.61 7.48
C ARG A 156 -3.22 -6.52 8.56
N PRO A 157 -2.95 -5.99 9.79
CA PRO A 157 -4.00 -5.77 10.78
C PRO A 157 -5.10 -4.82 10.31
N ALA A 158 -4.73 -3.73 9.61
CA ALA A 158 -5.70 -2.80 9.04
C ALA A 158 -6.62 -3.50 8.02
N LEU A 159 -6.05 -4.27 7.08
CA LEU A 159 -6.83 -5.04 6.11
C LEU A 159 -7.77 -6.05 6.76
N ARG A 160 -7.33 -6.73 7.83
CA ARG A 160 -8.18 -7.63 8.59
C ARG A 160 -9.30 -6.90 9.30
N HIS A 161 -9.01 -5.75 9.88
CA HIS A 161 -10.04 -4.91 10.50
C HIS A 161 -11.10 -4.47 9.48
N MET A 162 -10.71 -4.04 8.29
CA MET A 162 -11.61 -3.67 7.19
C MET A 162 -12.54 -4.83 6.79
N GLN A 163 -12.09 -6.07 6.95
CA GLN A 163 -12.86 -7.30 6.66
C GLN A 163 -13.69 -7.78 7.85
N GLY A 164 -13.72 -7.03 8.95
CA GLY A 164 -14.51 -7.38 10.15
C GLY A 164 -13.92 -8.49 11.03
N TRP A 165 -12.62 -8.80 10.87
CA TRP A 165 -11.96 -9.75 11.77
C TRP A 165 -11.75 -9.15 13.16
N THR A 166 -12.03 -9.94 14.19
CA THR A 166 -11.76 -9.55 15.59
C THR A 166 -10.30 -9.81 15.99
N ALA A 167 -9.70 -10.90 15.50
CA ALA A 167 -8.29 -11.24 15.71
C ALA A 167 -7.45 -10.71 14.53
N VAL A 168 -7.08 -9.44 14.58
CA VAL A 168 -6.36 -8.77 13.48
C VAL A 168 -4.86 -9.04 13.47
N ASN A 169 -4.24 -9.17 14.66
CA ASN A 169 -2.81 -9.39 14.79
C ASN A 169 -2.44 -10.88 14.70
N ARG A 170 -1.20 -11.16 14.32
CA ARG A 170 -0.65 -12.51 14.45
C ARG A 170 -0.47 -12.87 15.93
N PRO A 171 -0.56 -14.16 16.30
CA PRO A 171 -0.26 -14.59 17.66
C PRO A 171 1.17 -14.22 18.04
N VAL A 172 1.33 -13.66 19.25
CA VAL A 172 2.66 -13.39 19.80
C VAL A 172 3.15 -14.64 20.53
N VAL A 173 4.31 -15.13 20.15
CA VAL A 173 4.99 -16.24 20.82
C VAL A 173 6.15 -15.63 21.62
N ARG A 174 6.25 -15.96 22.90
CA ARG A 174 7.45 -15.65 23.71
C ARG A 174 8.46 -16.74 23.47
N ALA A 175 9.63 -16.34 22.95
CA ALA A 175 10.79 -17.22 22.83
C ALA A 175 11.55 -17.27 24.18
#